data_d7973200788360e9079f742858f18a01
#
_entry.id   d7973200788360e9079f742858f18a01
#
_cell.length_a   1.000
_cell.length_b   1.000
_cell.length_c   1.000
_cell.angle_alpha   90.00
_cell.angle_beta   90.00
_cell.angle_gamma   90.00
#
_symmetry.space_group_name_H-M   'P 1'
#
loop_
_entity.id
_entity.type
_entity.pdbx_description
1 polymer ?
#
loop_
_entity_poly.entity_id
_entity_poly.type
_entity_poly.pdbx_seq_one_letter_code
_entity_poly.pdbx_strand_id
1 'polypeptide(L)'
;MSVRVRIAPSPTGPFHIGTARTALFNMLFARRHGGTYIVRVEDTDVARSTSAFESDILAGLRWLGLGADEGVQLDGEVGDRGPYRQSQRTARYTEIAAQLHAQGSAYYCFCTPAELEAERTAREAAKLPPRYSNRCRSVDPNDAATRRAAGESAALRFRIREGPVVIDDLVRGRVEIDAATLGGDLVILRADGSPLYHFTVVVDDVDMGITHVIRGEDHLSNTPKHILIFQALGATLPRFAHLPLILNADRTKMSKRKSQTALADYRAEGFLQEALINFLALLGWSTGSEDEVLSMDELVQRFDLDHVQKAGAVFDRQRLEWLNGQWIRKLAPADLLTRLRPFYDDAATDGRIGRPARDEEILALIPLIQERIPLLSSAITLTDFFFTDGAAPDVATLTPKRWDVATTLAALEAARPRIADAIGEGDAVLLHADDPLEGTLRALAEAHGWKSGDLFMALRVAATGRTATPPLFDSMRLLGRAAVLARIDAAIARLRG
;
A
#
# COMPACT_ATOMS: atom_id res chain seq x y z
N MET A 1 -23.43 -22.73 4.28
CA MET A 1 -22.43 -22.24 5.27
C MET A 1 -22.19 -20.78 5.00
N SER A 2 -22.04 -19.96 6.04
CA SER A 2 -21.62 -18.56 5.90
C SER A 2 -20.20 -18.47 5.29
N VAL A 3 -19.95 -17.48 4.43
CA VAL A 3 -18.61 -17.24 3.85
C VAL A 3 -17.62 -16.90 4.96
N ARG A 4 -16.46 -17.55 4.95
CA ARG A 4 -15.34 -17.28 5.85
C ARG A 4 -14.06 -17.22 5.02
N VAL A 5 -13.39 -16.08 5.06
CA VAL A 5 -12.15 -15.80 4.32
C VAL A 5 -11.08 -15.27 5.27
N ARG A 6 -9.84 -15.27 4.81
CA ARG A 6 -8.73 -14.79 5.64
C ARG A 6 -7.62 -14.11 4.83
N ILE A 7 -7.02 -13.10 5.44
CA ILE A 7 -5.65 -12.71 5.14
C ILE A 7 -4.72 -13.36 6.17
N ALA A 8 -3.61 -13.91 5.71
CA ALA A 8 -2.69 -14.65 6.56
C ALA A 8 -1.24 -14.17 6.32
N PRO A 9 -0.90 -12.94 6.75
CA PRO A 9 0.42 -12.38 6.52
C PRO A 9 1.48 -13.02 7.43
N SER A 10 2.68 -13.25 6.87
CA SER A 10 3.87 -13.58 7.65
C SER A 10 4.62 -12.27 7.98
N PRO A 11 4.92 -11.99 9.27
CA PRO A 11 5.57 -10.74 9.69
C PRO A 11 7.09 -10.78 9.47
N THR A 12 7.51 -11.06 8.23
CA THR A 12 8.91 -11.20 7.80
C THR A 12 9.43 -9.97 7.03
N GLY A 13 8.67 -8.90 7.01
CA GLY A 13 9.02 -7.63 6.35
C GLY A 13 7.87 -6.63 6.41
N PRO A 14 8.10 -5.38 5.95
CA PRO A 14 7.09 -4.32 5.99
C PRO A 14 5.81 -4.71 5.22
N PHE A 15 4.69 -4.10 5.64
CA PHE A 15 3.39 -4.34 5.04
C PHE A 15 3.37 -3.87 3.58
N HIS A 16 3.14 -4.81 2.69
CA HIS A 16 3.29 -4.64 1.25
C HIS A 16 1.94 -4.40 0.57
N ILE A 17 1.89 -3.51 -0.44
CA ILE A 17 0.65 -3.21 -1.18
C ILE A 17 0.01 -4.45 -1.81
N GLY A 18 0.79 -5.46 -2.19
CA GLY A 18 0.27 -6.76 -2.67
C GLY A 18 -0.52 -7.51 -1.60
N THR A 19 -0.03 -7.50 -0.36
CA THR A 19 -0.74 -8.07 0.80
C THR A 19 -1.98 -7.22 1.13
N ALA A 20 -1.87 -5.89 1.06
CA ALA A 20 -2.98 -4.97 1.26
C ALA A 20 -4.12 -5.21 0.23
N ARG A 21 -3.79 -5.40 -1.07
CA ARG A 21 -4.78 -5.75 -2.09
C ARG A 21 -5.44 -7.09 -1.80
N THR A 22 -4.66 -8.10 -1.40
CA THR A 22 -5.22 -9.41 -1.06
C THR A 22 -6.14 -9.31 0.16
N ALA A 23 -5.77 -8.54 1.19
CA ALA A 23 -6.61 -8.27 2.35
C ALA A 23 -7.93 -7.58 1.95
N LEU A 24 -7.84 -6.54 1.11
CA LEU A 24 -9.00 -5.82 0.59
C LEU A 24 -9.96 -6.76 -0.16
N PHE A 25 -9.46 -7.61 -1.07
CA PHE A 25 -10.31 -8.53 -1.85
C PHE A 25 -11.00 -9.57 -0.95
N ASN A 26 -10.31 -10.07 0.07
CA ASN A 26 -10.92 -10.94 1.08
C ASN A 26 -12.03 -10.22 1.85
N MET A 27 -11.77 -8.98 2.31
CA MET A 27 -12.75 -8.21 3.05
C MET A 27 -13.97 -7.84 2.18
N LEU A 28 -13.75 -7.36 0.94
CA LEU A 28 -14.84 -7.03 0.01
C LEU A 28 -15.72 -8.25 -0.27
N PHE A 29 -15.09 -9.42 -0.51
CA PHE A 29 -15.81 -10.66 -0.72
C PHE A 29 -16.62 -11.08 0.51
N ALA A 30 -16.04 -11.00 1.71
CA ALA A 30 -16.75 -11.27 2.96
C ALA A 30 -17.95 -10.32 3.13
N ARG A 31 -17.75 -9.02 3.01
CA ARG A 31 -18.83 -8.02 3.16
C ARG A 31 -19.95 -8.21 2.16
N ARG A 32 -19.61 -8.46 0.90
CA ARG A 32 -20.59 -8.72 -0.18
C ARG A 32 -21.51 -9.89 0.14
N HIS A 33 -20.98 -10.92 0.79
CA HIS A 33 -21.71 -12.17 1.08
C HIS A 33 -22.19 -12.27 2.53
N GLY A 34 -22.10 -11.21 3.34
CA GLY A 34 -22.47 -11.25 4.75
C GLY A 34 -21.65 -12.26 5.56
N GLY A 35 -20.39 -12.44 5.16
CA GLY A 35 -19.45 -13.41 5.74
C GLY A 35 -18.50 -12.80 6.76
N THR A 36 -17.49 -13.59 7.16
CA THR A 36 -16.47 -13.23 8.16
C THR A 36 -15.12 -13.06 7.50
N TYR A 37 -14.44 -11.94 7.75
CA TYR A 37 -13.07 -11.66 7.35
C TYR A 37 -12.13 -11.84 8.54
N ILE A 38 -11.12 -12.71 8.39
CA ILE A 38 -10.20 -13.14 9.44
C ILE A 38 -8.79 -12.61 9.15
N VAL A 39 -8.10 -12.13 10.19
CA VAL A 39 -6.66 -11.82 10.14
C VAL A 39 -5.91 -12.84 10.99
N ARG A 40 -5.11 -13.70 10.34
CA ARG A 40 -4.25 -14.69 10.97
C ARG A 40 -2.79 -14.36 10.74
N VAL A 41 -1.97 -14.42 11.78
CA VAL A 41 -0.52 -14.16 11.67
C VAL A 41 0.22 -15.48 11.50
N GLU A 42 0.99 -15.61 10.41
CA GLU A 42 1.81 -16.78 10.11
C GLU A 42 3.28 -16.53 10.49
N ASP A 43 3.58 -16.69 11.78
CA ASP A 43 4.86 -16.36 12.42
C ASP A 43 5.72 -17.61 12.76
N THR A 44 5.51 -18.72 12.07
CA THR A 44 6.29 -19.96 12.26
C THR A 44 7.76 -19.84 11.82
N ASP A 45 8.10 -18.86 11.01
CA ASP A 45 9.49 -18.54 10.67
C ASP A 45 10.07 -17.59 11.73
N VAL A 46 10.42 -18.15 12.88
CA VAL A 46 10.91 -17.38 14.05
C VAL A 46 12.14 -16.53 13.72
N ALA A 47 13.00 -16.99 12.81
CA ALA A 47 14.23 -16.28 12.45
C ALA A 47 13.97 -14.97 11.70
N ARG A 48 12.88 -14.89 10.93
CA ARG A 48 12.53 -13.71 10.12
C ARG A 48 11.33 -12.93 10.64
N SER A 49 10.51 -13.51 11.49
CA SER A 49 9.33 -12.86 12.06
C SER A 49 9.72 -11.92 13.20
N THR A 50 9.19 -10.71 13.17
CA THR A 50 9.42 -9.73 14.24
C THR A 50 8.11 -9.05 14.66
N SER A 51 8.02 -8.67 15.94
CA SER A 51 6.88 -7.91 16.47
C SER A 51 6.72 -6.55 15.78
N ALA A 52 7.82 -5.93 15.35
CA ALA A 52 7.79 -4.67 14.62
C ALA A 52 7.07 -4.82 13.26
N PHE A 53 7.35 -5.88 12.50
CA PHE A 53 6.65 -6.15 11.24
C PHE A 53 5.20 -6.56 11.45
N GLU A 54 4.89 -7.30 12.52
CA GLU A 54 3.50 -7.59 12.88
C GLU A 54 2.73 -6.31 13.18
N SER A 55 3.29 -5.43 14.01
CA SER A 55 2.68 -4.13 14.33
C SER A 55 2.49 -3.26 13.09
N ASP A 56 3.45 -3.21 12.17
CA ASP A 56 3.35 -2.49 10.90
C ASP A 56 2.20 -3.03 10.03
N ILE A 57 2.08 -4.35 9.91
CA ILE A 57 0.98 -4.99 9.18
C ILE A 57 -0.38 -4.63 9.79
N LEU A 58 -0.53 -4.78 11.09
CA LEU A 58 -1.80 -4.51 11.78
C LEU A 58 -2.16 -3.03 11.76
N ALA A 59 -1.17 -2.14 11.94
CA ALA A 59 -1.36 -0.70 11.83
C ALA A 59 -1.75 -0.30 10.39
N GLY A 60 -1.14 -0.91 9.39
CA GLY A 60 -1.46 -0.68 7.99
C GLY A 60 -2.87 -1.16 7.62
N LEU A 61 -3.27 -2.35 8.08
CA LEU A 61 -4.64 -2.85 7.92
C LEU A 61 -5.66 -1.91 8.59
N ARG A 62 -5.39 -1.46 9.81
CA ARG A 62 -6.24 -0.49 10.53
C ARG A 62 -6.34 0.83 9.79
N TRP A 63 -5.22 1.37 9.31
CA TRP A 63 -5.20 2.62 8.56
C TRP A 63 -6.00 2.53 7.26
N LEU A 64 -5.96 1.40 6.56
CA LEU A 64 -6.79 1.15 5.38
C LEU A 64 -8.27 0.85 5.70
N GLY A 65 -8.66 0.77 6.97
CA GLY A 65 -10.03 0.36 7.35
C GLY A 65 -10.32 -1.12 7.07
N LEU A 66 -9.27 -1.97 6.96
CA LEU A 66 -9.36 -3.40 6.74
C LEU A 66 -9.27 -4.19 8.06
N GLY A 67 -9.95 -3.71 9.09
CA GLY A 67 -10.02 -4.38 10.39
C GLY A 67 -10.68 -5.76 10.31
N ALA A 68 -10.18 -6.71 11.10
CA ALA A 68 -10.71 -8.07 11.17
C ALA A 68 -12.05 -8.12 11.90
N ASP A 69 -12.96 -8.99 11.41
CA ASP A 69 -14.13 -9.41 12.21
C ASP A 69 -13.70 -10.40 13.28
N GLU A 70 -12.67 -11.20 12.95
CA GLU A 70 -12.14 -12.26 13.78
C GLU A 70 -10.62 -12.36 13.51
N GLY A 71 -9.82 -12.56 14.56
CA GLY A 71 -8.37 -12.69 14.39
C GLY A 71 -7.55 -11.67 15.18
N VAL A 72 -6.32 -11.44 14.71
CA VAL A 72 -5.37 -10.53 15.37
C VAL A 72 -5.69 -9.09 15.01
N GLN A 73 -5.73 -8.22 16.03
CA GLN A 73 -5.84 -6.77 15.92
C GLN A 73 -4.71 -6.10 16.69
N LEU A 74 -4.54 -4.78 16.54
CA LEU A 74 -3.52 -4.02 17.29
C LEU A 74 -3.68 -4.14 18.81
N ASP A 75 -4.93 -4.20 19.25
CA ASP A 75 -5.29 -4.16 20.66
C ASP A 75 -5.57 -5.56 21.25
N GLY A 76 -5.20 -6.65 20.52
CA GLY A 76 -5.41 -8.03 20.95
C GLY A 76 -5.97 -8.96 19.89
N GLU A 77 -6.72 -9.96 20.29
CA GLU A 77 -7.41 -10.91 19.42
C GLU A 77 -8.92 -10.85 19.64
N VAL A 78 -9.69 -11.07 18.58
CA VAL A 78 -11.15 -11.13 18.61
C VAL A 78 -11.64 -12.39 17.91
N GLY A 79 -12.72 -13.01 18.44
CA GLY A 79 -13.31 -14.24 17.92
C GLY A 79 -13.11 -15.44 18.83
N ASP A 80 -13.69 -16.58 18.43
CA ASP A 80 -13.78 -17.80 19.25
C ASP A 80 -13.01 -19.02 18.68
N ARG A 81 -12.29 -18.81 17.53
CA ARG A 81 -11.52 -19.86 16.85
C ARG A 81 -10.00 -19.70 16.94
N GLY A 82 -9.57 -18.87 17.90
CA GLY A 82 -8.15 -18.66 18.18
C GLY A 82 -7.45 -19.83 18.86
N PRO A 83 -6.17 -19.68 19.16
CA PRO A 83 -5.31 -18.53 18.85
C PRO A 83 -5.16 -18.26 17.34
N TYR A 84 -4.97 -16.99 16.96
CA TYR A 84 -4.82 -16.60 15.56
C TYR A 84 -3.36 -16.32 15.16
N ARG A 85 -2.40 -16.57 16.07
CA ARG A 85 -0.97 -16.62 15.79
C ARG A 85 -0.50 -18.05 15.71
N GLN A 86 0.20 -18.42 14.65
CA GLN A 86 0.64 -19.81 14.43
C GLN A 86 1.63 -20.28 15.51
N SER A 87 2.50 -19.40 16.01
CA SER A 87 3.42 -19.71 17.11
C SER A 87 2.72 -20.20 18.38
N GLN A 88 1.47 -19.81 18.60
CA GLN A 88 0.67 -20.22 19.76
C GLN A 88 -0.10 -21.52 19.56
N ARG A 89 -0.02 -22.14 18.38
CA ARG A 89 -0.79 -23.33 17.98
C ARG A 89 0.03 -24.62 17.89
N THR A 90 1.27 -24.61 18.37
CA THR A 90 2.21 -25.76 18.25
C THR A 90 1.62 -27.07 18.78
N ALA A 91 0.91 -27.04 19.90
CA ALA A 91 0.25 -28.23 20.45
C ALA A 91 -0.78 -28.82 19.47
N ARG A 92 -1.57 -27.96 18.82
CA ARG A 92 -2.57 -28.38 17.83
C ARG A 92 -1.91 -29.01 16.59
N TYR A 93 -0.82 -28.41 16.10
CA TYR A 93 -0.07 -29.00 15.00
C TYR A 93 0.53 -30.35 15.34
N THR A 94 1.05 -30.52 16.55
CA THR A 94 1.57 -31.80 17.04
C THR A 94 0.48 -32.85 17.09
N GLU A 95 -0.71 -32.55 17.60
CA GLU A 95 -1.88 -33.40 17.64
C GLU A 95 -2.28 -33.91 16.25
N ILE A 96 -2.47 -32.98 15.31
CA ILE A 96 -2.87 -33.30 13.92
C ILE A 96 -1.78 -34.10 13.19
N ALA A 97 -0.51 -33.76 13.42
CA ALA A 97 0.61 -34.51 12.85
C ALA A 97 0.63 -35.97 13.36
N ALA A 98 0.36 -36.19 14.66
CA ALA A 98 0.23 -37.52 15.24
C ALA A 98 -0.97 -38.27 14.62
N GLN A 99 -2.10 -37.62 14.42
CA GLN A 99 -3.26 -38.20 13.72
C GLN A 99 -2.88 -38.65 12.30
N LEU A 100 -2.23 -37.78 11.49
CA LEU A 100 -1.77 -38.13 10.14
C LEU A 100 -0.78 -39.31 10.13
N HIS A 101 0.08 -39.39 11.15
CA HIS A 101 1.01 -40.51 11.30
C HIS A 101 0.26 -41.81 11.66
N ALA A 102 -0.64 -41.77 12.64
CA ALA A 102 -1.40 -42.95 13.09
C ALA A 102 -2.27 -43.58 11.98
N GLN A 103 -2.83 -42.74 11.08
CA GLN A 103 -3.62 -43.22 9.94
C GLN A 103 -2.75 -43.60 8.70
N GLY A 104 -1.41 -43.55 8.81
CA GLY A 104 -0.48 -43.90 7.74
C GLY A 104 -0.33 -42.83 6.63
N SER A 105 -0.93 -41.65 6.79
CA SER A 105 -0.79 -40.53 5.84
C SER A 105 0.54 -39.77 6.00
N ALA A 106 1.27 -40.02 7.09
CA ALA A 106 2.61 -39.48 7.33
C ALA A 106 3.55 -40.57 7.87
N TYR A 107 4.86 -40.32 7.77
CA TYR A 107 5.90 -41.26 8.24
C TYR A 107 7.15 -40.51 8.67
N TYR A 108 7.96 -41.14 9.54
CA TYR A 108 9.25 -40.59 9.96
C TYR A 108 10.32 -40.75 8.90
N CYS A 109 11.03 -39.65 8.61
CA CYS A 109 12.16 -39.58 7.69
C CYS A 109 13.45 -39.34 8.48
N PHE A 110 14.36 -40.30 8.44
CA PHE A 110 15.66 -40.28 9.13
C PHE A 110 16.81 -39.77 8.29
N CYS A 111 16.52 -39.20 7.10
CA CYS A 111 17.55 -38.63 6.23
C CYS A 111 18.23 -37.43 6.92
N THR A 112 19.54 -37.49 6.99
CA THR A 112 20.35 -36.37 7.45
C THR A 112 20.36 -35.22 6.43
N PRO A 113 20.64 -33.96 6.84
CA PRO A 113 20.82 -32.84 5.90
C PRO A 113 21.87 -33.15 4.83
N ALA A 114 22.98 -33.79 5.19
CA ALA A 114 24.04 -34.14 4.22
C ALA A 114 23.57 -35.13 3.14
N GLU A 115 22.77 -36.13 3.52
CA GLU A 115 22.20 -37.09 2.56
C GLU A 115 21.18 -36.44 1.62
N LEU A 116 20.34 -35.54 2.15
CA LEU A 116 19.37 -34.81 1.33
C LEU A 116 20.06 -33.85 0.36
N GLU A 117 21.15 -33.21 0.79
CA GLU A 117 21.95 -32.34 -0.05
C GLU A 117 22.71 -33.13 -1.13
N ALA A 118 23.27 -34.30 -0.80
CA ALA A 118 23.89 -35.18 -1.78
C ALA A 118 22.89 -35.65 -2.86
N GLU A 119 21.67 -36.01 -2.43
CA GLU A 119 20.60 -36.37 -3.35
C GLU A 119 20.22 -35.19 -4.28
N ARG A 120 20.09 -33.99 -3.72
CA ARG A 120 19.80 -32.75 -4.48
C ARG A 120 20.89 -32.50 -5.54
N THR A 121 22.16 -32.56 -5.14
CA THR A 121 23.31 -32.34 -6.01
C THR A 121 23.38 -33.38 -7.14
N ALA A 122 23.14 -34.66 -6.81
CA ALA A 122 23.12 -35.71 -7.81
C ALA A 122 22.03 -35.51 -8.87
N ARG A 123 20.84 -35.10 -8.44
CA ARG A 123 19.74 -34.79 -9.37
C ARG A 123 20.02 -33.56 -10.22
N GLU A 124 20.61 -32.53 -9.64
CA GLU A 124 21.02 -31.32 -10.36
C GLU A 124 22.08 -31.63 -11.43
N ALA A 125 23.09 -32.45 -11.10
CA ALA A 125 24.09 -32.92 -12.06
C ALA A 125 23.45 -33.73 -13.19
N ALA A 126 22.40 -34.51 -12.90
CA ALA A 126 21.63 -35.25 -13.90
C ALA A 126 20.59 -34.38 -14.64
N LYS A 127 20.53 -33.05 -14.38
CA LYS A 127 19.54 -32.11 -14.93
C LYS A 127 18.09 -32.52 -14.67
N LEU A 128 17.86 -33.23 -13.57
CA LEU A 128 16.51 -33.59 -13.08
C LEU A 128 15.99 -32.55 -12.09
N PRO A 129 14.69 -32.28 -12.04
CA PRO A 129 14.13 -31.35 -11.08
C PRO A 129 14.40 -31.81 -9.64
N PRO A 130 14.59 -30.89 -8.68
CA PRO A 130 14.80 -31.23 -7.27
C PRO A 130 13.59 -31.99 -6.75
N ARG A 131 13.84 -33.18 -6.19
CA ARG A 131 12.80 -34.06 -5.63
C ARG A 131 13.42 -34.95 -4.58
N TYR A 132 12.74 -35.10 -3.45
CA TYR A 132 13.04 -36.15 -2.48
C TYR A 132 12.66 -37.53 -3.05
N SER A 133 13.54 -38.52 -2.94
CA SER A 133 13.33 -39.88 -3.49
C SER A 133 12.26 -40.70 -2.76
N ASN A 134 11.74 -40.20 -1.64
CA ASN A 134 10.79 -40.89 -0.76
C ASN A 134 11.37 -42.16 -0.12
N ARG A 135 12.70 -42.29 -0.01
CA ARG A 135 13.36 -43.55 0.45
C ARG A 135 12.94 -44.02 1.82
N CYS A 136 12.60 -43.11 2.76
CA CYS A 136 12.10 -43.50 4.09
C CYS A 136 10.63 -43.92 4.10
N ARG A 137 9.92 -43.79 2.96
CA ARG A 137 8.49 -44.16 2.85
C ARG A 137 8.25 -45.68 3.12
N SER A 138 9.24 -46.52 2.83
CA SER A 138 9.22 -47.97 2.98
C SER A 138 9.83 -48.47 4.27
N VAL A 139 10.29 -47.60 5.16
CA VAL A 139 10.78 -48.01 6.50
C VAL A 139 9.62 -48.64 7.27
N ASP A 140 9.86 -49.80 7.85
CA ASP A 140 8.88 -50.51 8.65
C ASP A 140 8.46 -49.64 9.86
N PRO A 141 7.17 -49.52 10.17
CA PRO A 141 6.70 -48.70 11.29
C PRO A 141 7.30 -49.10 12.65
N ASN A 142 7.58 -50.38 12.89
CA ASN A 142 8.18 -50.83 14.16
C ASN A 142 9.67 -50.45 14.23
N ASP A 143 10.39 -50.55 13.09
CA ASP A 143 11.76 -50.04 12.98
C ASP A 143 11.82 -48.55 13.21
N ALA A 144 10.91 -47.79 12.59
CA ALA A 144 10.81 -46.39 12.81
C ALA A 144 10.53 -46.01 14.26
N ALA A 145 9.63 -46.75 14.93
CA ALA A 145 9.33 -46.55 16.34
C ALA A 145 10.56 -46.87 17.22
N THR A 146 11.28 -47.96 16.93
CA THR A 146 12.50 -48.34 17.64
C THR A 146 13.60 -47.26 17.51
N ARG A 147 13.84 -46.78 16.30
CA ARG A 147 14.81 -45.70 16.02
C ARG A 147 14.45 -44.42 16.74
N ARG A 148 13.16 -44.05 16.75
CA ARG A 148 12.67 -42.90 17.50
C ARG A 148 12.84 -43.06 19.00
N ALA A 149 12.52 -44.25 19.57
CA ALA A 149 12.72 -44.54 20.97
C ALA A 149 14.20 -44.50 21.38
N ALA A 150 15.11 -44.86 20.47
CA ALA A 150 16.55 -44.71 20.63
C ALA A 150 17.05 -43.25 20.51
N GLY A 151 16.17 -42.27 20.29
CA GLY A 151 16.51 -40.86 20.20
C GLY A 151 17.04 -40.43 18.83
N GLU A 152 16.89 -41.24 17.78
CA GLU A 152 17.33 -40.86 16.44
C GLU A 152 16.49 -39.69 15.89
N SER A 153 17.16 -38.67 15.36
CA SER A 153 16.54 -37.49 14.83
C SER A 153 15.74 -37.80 13.55
N ALA A 154 14.49 -37.42 13.51
CA ALA A 154 13.63 -37.67 12.35
C ALA A 154 12.63 -36.56 12.12
N ALA A 155 12.51 -36.15 10.87
CA ALA A 155 11.42 -35.27 10.42
C ALA A 155 10.16 -36.09 10.13
N LEU A 156 8.97 -35.49 10.27
CA LEU A 156 7.72 -36.14 9.85
C LEU A 156 7.37 -35.68 8.43
N ARG A 157 7.17 -36.61 7.50
CA ARG A 157 6.77 -36.32 6.12
C ARG A 157 5.36 -36.82 5.84
N PHE A 158 4.62 -35.99 5.16
CA PHE A 158 3.30 -36.29 4.58
C PHE A 158 3.48 -37.06 3.27
N ARG A 159 2.74 -38.16 3.08
CA ARG A 159 2.74 -38.97 1.87
C ARG A 159 1.96 -38.30 0.76
N ILE A 160 2.63 -37.82 -0.28
CA ILE A 160 1.98 -37.31 -1.49
C ILE A 160 1.43 -38.49 -2.30
N ARG A 161 0.13 -38.50 -2.53
CA ARG A 161 -0.52 -39.49 -3.40
C ARG A 161 -0.20 -39.15 -4.87
N GLU A 162 0.12 -40.13 -5.70
CA GLU A 162 0.36 -39.97 -7.11
C GLU A 162 -0.92 -39.63 -7.88
N GLY A 163 -0.74 -39.04 -9.05
CA GLY A 163 -1.80 -38.68 -10.00
C GLY A 163 -2.14 -37.18 -10.02
N PRO A 164 -3.09 -36.82 -10.88
CA PRO A 164 -3.47 -35.43 -11.06
C PRO A 164 -4.23 -34.88 -9.85
N VAL A 165 -3.91 -33.63 -9.51
CA VAL A 165 -4.65 -32.82 -8.52
C VAL A 165 -5.34 -31.68 -9.29
N VAL A 166 -6.66 -31.68 -9.26
CA VAL A 166 -7.50 -30.68 -9.94
C VAL A 166 -7.83 -29.54 -8.97
N ILE A 167 -7.67 -28.34 -9.43
CA ILE A 167 -8.03 -27.10 -8.74
C ILE A 167 -9.11 -26.44 -9.59
N ASP A 168 -10.34 -26.34 -9.08
CA ASP A 168 -11.39 -25.52 -9.69
C ASP A 168 -11.28 -24.12 -9.09
N ASP A 169 -10.45 -23.29 -9.73
CA ASP A 169 -10.13 -21.96 -9.24
C ASP A 169 -11.12 -20.92 -9.74
N LEU A 170 -11.62 -20.07 -8.85
CA LEU A 170 -12.64 -19.08 -9.16
C LEU A 170 -12.17 -17.99 -10.14
N VAL A 171 -10.86 -17.72 -10.19
CA VAL A 171 -10.26 -16.71 -11.08
C VAL A 171 -9.59 -17.38 -12.28
N ARG A 172 -8.78 -18.44 -12.02
CA ARG A 172 -7.97 -19.10 -13.05
C ARG A 172 -8.75 -20.12 -13.88
N GLY A 173 -9.89 -20.59 -13.36
CA GLY A 173 -10.64 -21.71 -13.90
C GLY A 173 -10.01 -23.05 -13.50
N ARG A 174 -10.26 -24.10 -14.26
CA ARG A 174 -9.74 -25.44 -13.99
C ARG A 174 -8.24 -25.52 -14.26
N VAL A 175 -7.46 -25.83 -13.24
CA VAL A 175 -6.03 -26.06 -13.30
C VAL A 175 -5.74 -27.49 -12.83
N GLU A 176 -4.94 -28.24 -13.57
CA GLU A 176 -4.56 -29.60 -13.23
C GLU A 176 -3.04 -29.69 -13.07
N ILE A 177 -2.55 -30.23 -11.97
CA ILE A 177 -1.14 -30.37 -11.64
C ILE A 177 -0.87 -31.80 -11.23
N ASP A 178 0.06 -32.47 -11.90
CA ASP A 178 0.47 -33.82 -11.50
C ASP A 178 1.26 -33.76 -10.19
N ALA A 179 0.81 -34.54 -9.20
CA ALA A 179 1.45 -34.66 -7.89
C ALA A 179 2.92 -35.14 -7.99
N ALA A 180 3.28 -35.85 -9.04
CA ALA A 180 4.66 -36.24 -9.30
C ALA A 180 5.61 -35.03 -9.42
N THR A 181 5.10 -33.84 -9.78
CA THR A 181 5.88 -32.60 -9.94
C THR A 181 6.06 -31.84 -8.61
N LEU A 182 5.43 -32.27 -7.50
CA LEU A 182 5.41 -31.55 -6.23
C LEU A 182 6.70 -31.70 -5.39
N GLY A 183 7.72 -32.37 -5.91
CA GLY A 183 9.03 -32.46 -5.25
C GLY A 183 9.18 -33.61 -4.25
N GLY A 184 8.28 -34.60 -4.27
CA GLY A 184 8.25 -35.73 -3.35
C GLY A 184 7.47 -35.43 -2.04
N ASP A 185 7.56 -36.35 -1.10
CA ASP A 185 6.80 -36.27 0.18
C ASP A 185 7.22 -35.06 1.01
N LEU A 186 6.22 -34.31 1.50
CA LEU A 186 6.42 -33.03 2.18
C LEU A 186 6.87 -33.23 3.62
N VAL A 187 7.88 -32.51 4.07
CA VAL A 187 8.11 -32.34 5.51
C VAL A 187 6.97 -31.49 6.09
N ILE A 188 6.27 -32.01 7.10
CA ILE A 188 5.22 -31.31 7.85
C ILE A 188 5.68 -30.89 9.24
N LEU A 189 6.56 -31.68 9.88
CA LEU A 189 7.31 -31.30 11.08
C LEU A 189 8.80 -31.52 10.84
N ARG A 190 9.62 -30.57 11.25
CA ARG A 190 11.08 -30.77 11.32
C ARG A 190 11.46 -31.74 12.42
N ALA A 191 12.73 -32.13 12.46
CA ALA A 191 13.23 -33.05 13.48
C ALA A 191 13.16 -32.47 14.91
N ASP A 192 13.20 -31.16 15.06
CA ASP A 192 12.99 -30.43 16.31
C ASP A 192 11.51 -30.28 16.69
N GLY A 193 10.58 -30.84 15.90
CA GLY A 193 9.14 -30.75 16.10
C GLY A 193 8.50 -29.47 15.55
N SER A 194 9.26 -28.52 15.03
CA SER A 194 8.69 -27.29 14.48
C SER A 194 7.89 -27.56 13.20
N PRO A 195 6.67 -27.01 13.09
CA PRO A 195 5.80 -27.25 11.93
C PRO A 195 6.20 -26.41 10.74
N LEU A 196 5.83 -26.85 9.51
CA LEU A 196 6.10 -26.16 8.28
C LEU A 196 4.84 -25.62 7.62
N TYR A 197 5.00 -24.51 6.87
CA TYR A 197 3.96 -23.70 6.26
C TYR A 197 2.83 -24.49 5.57
N HIS A 198 3.14 -25.44 4.68
CA HIS A 198 2.12 -26.18 3.95
C HIS A 198 1.16 -26.96 4.84
N PHE A 199 1.63 -27.36 6.01
CA PHE A 199 0.84 -28.08 6.99
C PHE A 199 0.05 -27.12 7.89
N THR A 200 0.71 -26.12 8.46
CA THR A 200 0.08 -25.19 9.40
C THR A 200 -1.09 -24.44 8.77
N VAL A 201 -0.90 -23.95 7.53
CA VAL A 201 -1.95 -23.21 6.82
C VAL A 201 -3.22 -24.02 6.61
N VAL A 202 -3.08 -25.34 6.35
CA VAL A 202 -4.24 -26.22 6.16
C VAL A 202 -4.93 -26.53 7.49
N VAL A 203 -4.17 -26.84 8.53
CA VAL A 203 -4.74 -27.10 9.87
C VAL A 203 -5.54 -25.88 10.34
N ASP A 204 -4.97 -24.68 10.18
CA ASP A 204 -5.64 -23.45 10.59
C ASP A 204 -6.87 -23.15 9.74
N ASP A 205 -6.80 -23.34 8.43
CA ASP A 205 -7.95 -23.12 7.53
C ASP A 205 -9.11 -24.10 7.89
N VAL A 206 -8.79 -25.32 8.29
CA VAL A 206 -9.78 -26.31 8.78
C VAL A 206 -10.38 -25.86 10.12
N ASP A 207 -9.55 -25.56 11.12
CA ASP A 207 -10.01 -25.23 12.47
C ASP A 207 -10.81 -23.91 12.49
N MET A 208 -10.40 -22.92 11.68
CA MET A 208 -11.07 -21.63 11.55
C MET A 208 -12.27 -21.67 10.59
N GLY A 209 -12.53 -22.83 9.95
CA GLY A 209 -13.67 -23.06 9.06
C GLY A 209 -13.63 -22.19 7.81
N ILE A 210 -12.46 -21.99 7.23
CA ILE A 210 -12.28 -21.19 6.02
C ILE A 210 -13.00 -21.85 4.84
N THR A 211 -13.87 -21.11 4.18
CA THR A 211 -14.67 -21.56 3.03
C THR A 211 -14.07 -21.16 1.70
N HIS A 212 -13.33 -20.05 1.67
CA HIS A 212 -12.69 -19.54 0.46
C HIS A 212 -11.25 -19.10 0.77
N VAL A 213 -10.31 -19.56 -0.03
CA VAL A 213 -8.89 -19.21 0.03
C VAL A 213 -8.58 -18.27 -1.11
N ILE A 214 -8.67 -16.96 -0.84
CA ILE A 214 -8.36 -15.89 -1.79
C ILE A 214 -6.94 -15.40 -1.50
N ARG A 215 -5.99 -15.55 -2.46
CA ARG A 215 -4.57 -15.23 -2.27
C ARG A 215 -3.85 -14.95 -3.59
N GLY A 216 -2.61 -14.50 -3.56
CA GLY A 216 -1.80 -14.29 -4.75
C GLY A 216 -1.54 -15.57 -5.54
N GLU A 217 -1.44 -15.47 -6.87
CA GLU A 217 -1.18 -16.61 -7.76
C GLU A 217 0.21 -17.23 -7.61
N ASP A 218 1.14 -16.57 -6.94
CA ASP A 218 2.43 -17.14 -6.57
C ASP A 218 2.29 -18.33 -5.61
N HIS A 219 1.13 -18.50 -4.99
CA HIS A 219 0.76 -19.66 -4.21
C HIS A 219 0.02 -20.77 -4.99
N LEU A 220 -0.24 -20.60 -6.28
CA LEU A 220 -0.99 -21.59 -7.09
C LEU A 220 -0.31 -22.97 -7.07
N SER A 221 1.02 -23.01 -7.21
CA SER A 221 1.81 -24.24 -7.14
C SER A 221 1.82 -24.92 -5.75
N ASN A 222 1.40 -24.20 -4.71
CA ASN A 222 1.28 -24.76 -3.35
C ASN A 222 -0.08 -25.45 -3.14
N THR A 223 -1.10 -25.05 -3.89
CA THR A 223 -2.49 -25.49 -3.72
C THR A 223 -2.66 -27.00 -3.82
N PRO A 224 -2.02 -27.74 -4.74
CA PRO A 224 -2.13 -29.19 -4.77
C PRO A 224 -1.68 -29.87 -3.48
N LYS A 225 -0.61 -29.35 -2.86
CA LYS A 225 -0.11 -29.88 -1.57
C LYS A 225 -1.15 -29.67 -0.46
N HIS A 226 -1.79 -28.50 -0.44
CA HIS A 226 -2.83 -28.18 0.51
C HIS A 226 -4.06 -29.07 0.30
N ILE A 227 -4.54 -29.24 -0.93
CA ILE A 227 -5.66 -30.12 -1.27
C ILE A 227 -5.41 -31.54 -0.75
N LEU A 228 -4.22 -32.08 -0.97
CA LEU A 228 -3.87 -33.43 -0.50
C LEU A 228 -3.88 -33.55 1.02
N ILE A 229 -3.45 -32.51 1.75
CA ILE A 229 -3.52 -32.48 3.22
C ILE A 229 -4.97 -32.37 3.70
N PHE A 230 -5.80 -31.49 3.10
CA PHE A 230 -7.24 -31.40 3.39
C PHE A 230 -7.93 -32.76 3.22
N GLN A 231 -7.64 -33.46 2.12
CA GLN A 231 -8.19 -34.79 1.84
C GLN A 231 -7.77 -35.82 2.87
N ALA A 232 -6.49 -35.81 3.30
CA ALA A 232 -6.00 -36.72 4.32
C ALA A 232 -6.62 -36.46 5.68
N LEU A 233 -6.99 -35.23 5.99
CA LEU A 233 -7.71 -34.86 7.20
C LEU A 233 -9.22 -35.16 7.12
N GLY A 234 -9.74 -35.58 5.96
CA GLY A 234 -11.18 -35.75 5.75
C GLY A 234 -11.97 -34.45 5.83
N ALA A 235 -11.29 -33.31 5.68
CA ALA A 235 -11.89 -31.99 5.81
C ALA A 235 -12.51 -31.51 4.50
N THR A 236 -13.53 -30.67 4.61
CA THR A 236 -14.15 -30.02 3.43
C THR A 236 -13.14 -29.08 2.76
N LEU A 237 -12.96 -29.26 1.45
CA LEU A 237 -12.10 -28.36 0.66
C LEU A 237 -12.72 -26.96 0.57
N PRO A 238 -11.95 -25.91 0.86
CA PRO A 238 -12.37 -24.55 0.53
C PRO A 238 -12.36 -24.34 -0.98
N ARG A 239 -13.11 -23.35 -1.46
CA ARG A 239 -12.95 -22.85 -2.82
C ARG A 239 -11.69 -21.99 -2.92
N PHE A 240 -10.96 -22.10 -4.02
CA PHE A 240 -9.71 -21.35 -4.23
C PHE A 240 -9.92 -20.21 -5.23
N ALA A 241 -9.25 -19.09 -4.99
CA ALA A 241 -9.18 -17.95 -5.90
C ALA A 241 -7.76 -17.39 -5.90
N HIS A 242 -7.04 -17.54 -7.01
CA HIS A 242 -5.68 -17.05 -7.15
C HIS A 242 -5.64 -15.75 -7.94
N LEU A 243 -5.39 -14.65 -7.20
CA LEU A 243 -5.34 -13.28 -7.72
C LEU A 243 -4.08 -13.06 -8.56
N PRO A 244 -4.16 -12.31 -9.68
CA PRO A 244 -3.03 -12.04 -10.54
C PRO A 244 -1.93 -11.25 -9.81
N LEU A 245 -0.68 -11.42 -10.27
CA LEU A 245 0.45 -10.64 -9.74
C LEU A 245 0.27 -9.15 -10.03
N ILE A 246 0.80 -8.32 -9.13
CA ILE A 246 1.02 -6.90 -9.41
C ILE A 246 2.36 -6.78 -10.14
N LEU A 247 2.35 -6.07 -11.25
CA LEU A 247 3.49 -5.89 -12.14
C LEU A 247 3.95 -4.44 -12.14
N ASN A 248 5.24 -4.22 -12.35
CA ASN A 248 5.79 -2.92 -12.68
C ASN A 248 5.35 -2.49 -14.09
N ALA A 249 5.63 -1.23 -14.47
CA ALA A 249 5.38 -0.71 -15.81
C ALA A 249 6.09 -1.53 -16.92
N ASP A 250 7.25 -2.10 -16.62
CA ASP A 250 8.00 -3.01 -17.52
C ASP A 250 7.46 -4.45 -17.53
N ARG A 251 6.29 -4.69 -16.90
CA ARG A 251 5.64 -6.00 -16.74
C ARG A 251 6.43 -7.03 -15.95
N THR A 252 7.51 -6.66 -15.28
CA THR A 252 8.16 -7.53 -14.30
C THR A 252 7.37 -7.60 -13.01
N LYS A 253 7.47 -8.71 -12.26
CA LYS A 253 6.83 -8.82 -10.94
C LYS A 253 7.31 -7.68 -10.03
N MET A 254 6.36 -6.95 -9.45
CA MET A 254 6.67 -5.91 -8.47
C MET A 254 7.37 -6.53 -7.26
N SER A 255 8.50 -5.96 -6.88
CA SER A 255 9.31 -6.47 -5.77
C SER A 255 9.97 -5.35 -4.98
N LYS A 256 10.20 -5.59 -3.68
CA LYS A 256 10.84 -4.64 -2.74
C LYS A 256 12.20 -4.10 -3.22
N ARG A 257 12.90 -4.79 -4.13
CA ARG A 257 14.22 -4.37 -4.62
C ARG A 257 14.17 -3.31 -5.72
N LYS A 258 13.04 -3.21 -6.43
CA LYS A 258 12.90 -2.36 -7.62
C LYS A 258 11.86 -1.26 -7.49
N SER A 259 10.99 -1.32 -6.48
CA SER A 259 9.84 -0.42 -6.39
C SER A 259 9.50 -0.14 -4.93
N GLN A 260 8.98 1.05 -4.66
CA GLN A 260 8.30 1.33 -3.39
C GLN A 260 7.11 0.39 -3.27
N THR A 261 7.08 -0.41 -2.24
CA THR A 261 6.03 -1.42 -2.06
C THR A 261 5.47 -1.43 -0.64
N ALA A 262 6.14 -0.75 0.31
CA ALA A 262 5.67 -0.63 1.67
C ALA A 262 4.51 0.37 1.75
N LEU A 263 3.44 0.02 2.45
CA LEU A 263 2.27 0.88 2.61
C LEU A 263 2.63 2.19 3.33
N ALA A 264 3.54 2.12 4.28
CA ALA A 264 4.01 3.29 5.04
C ALA A 264 4.59 4.39 4.14
N ASP A 265 5.26 4.02 3.03
CA ASP A 265 5.82 4.99 2.09
C ASP A 265 4.73 5.81 1.42
N TYR A 266 3.64 5.16 0.95
CA TYR A 266 2.49 5.85 0.34
C TYR A 266 1.81 6.80 1.33
N ARG A 267 1.65 6.37 2.57
CA ARG A 267 1.10 7.23 3.63
C ARG A 267 1.98 8.45 3.89
N ALA A 268 3.29 8.26 3.98
CA ALA A 268 4.24 9.35 4.19
C ALA A 268 4.28 10.34 3.02
N GLU A 269 4.08 9.86 1.78
CA GLU A 269 3.97 10.73 0.61
C GLU A 269 2.65 11.51 0.55
N GLY A 270 1.65 11.14 1.33
CA GLY A 270 0.38 11.85 1.42
C GLY A 270 -0.72 11.28 0.52
N PHE A 271 -0.67 9.99 0.21
CA PHE A 271 -1.83 9.30 -0.34
C PHE A 271 -2.91 9.11 0.72
N LEU A 272 -4.15 9.32 0.33
CA LEU A 272 -5.32 9.05 1.15
C LEU A 272 -5.62 7.55 1.19
N GLN A 273 -6.12 7.07 2.33
CA GLN A 273 -6.54 5.66 2.46
C GLN A 273 -7.63 5.30 1.45
N GLU A 274 -8.58 6.20 1.21
CA GLU A 274 -9.69 6.01 0.27
C GLU A 274 -9.18 5.85 -1.16
N ALA A 275 -8.20 6.65 -1.56
CA ALA A 275 -7.59 6.57 -2.87
C ALA A 275 -6.81 5.28 -3.08
N LEU A 276 -6.04 4.84 -2.07
CA LEU A 276 -5.31 3.58 -2.11
C LEU A 276 -6.24 2.38 -2.17
N ILE A 277 -7.29 2.34 -1.36
CA ILE A 277 -8.30 1.28 -1.39
C ILE A 277 -8.96 1.21 -2.76
N ASN A 278 -9.43 2.34 -3.27
CA ASN A 278 -10.09 2.43 -4.56
C ASN A 278 -9.14 1.96 -5.69
N PHE A 279 -7.89 2.43 -5.69
CA PHE A 279 -6.89 2.02 -6.66
C PHE A 279 -6.57 0.52 -6.58
N LEU A 280 -6.33 0.00 -5.37
CA LEU A 280 -6.01 -1.41 -5.15
C LEU A 280 -7.19 -2.33 -5.53
N ALA A 281 -8.43 -1.88 -5.33
CA ALA A 281 -9.61 -2.60 -5.78
C ALA A 281 -9.64 -2.74 -7.31
N LEU A 282 -9.38 -1.65 -8.03
CA LEU A 282 -9.36 -1.63 -9.50
C LEU A 282 -8.10 -2.30 -10.08
N LEU A 283 -7.12 -2.66 -9.25
CA LEU A 283 -5.89 -3.29 -9.69
C LEU A 283 -6.08 -4.79 -9.95
N GLY A 284 -6.58 -5.11 -11.14
CA GLY A 284 -6.87 -6.46 -11.59
C GLY A 284 -8.32 -6.89 -11.38
N TRP A 285 -9.21 -5.98 -11.05
CA TRP A 285 -10.66 -6.17 -11.02
C TRP A 285 -11.34 -5.03 -11.80
N SER A 286 -12.51 -5.29 -12.36
CA SER A 286 -13.30 -4.32 -13.12
C SER A 286 -14.74 -4.28 -12.61
N THR A 287 -15.27 -3.07 -12.47
CA THR A 287 -16.68 -2.85 -12.11
C THR A 287 -17.65 -3.14 -13.24
N GLY A 288 -17.15 -3.25 -14.49
CA GLY A 288 -17.96 -3.27 -15.70
C GLY A 288 -18.57 -1.92 -16.08
N SER A 289 -18.23 -0.83 -15.37
CA SER A 289 -18.61 0.55 -15.67
C SER A 289 -17.38 1.43 -15.87
N GLU A 290 -17.60 2.68 -16.34
CA GLU A 290 -16.54 3.68 -16.50
C GLU A 290 -16.21 4.42 -15.18
N ASP A 291 -16.96 4.14 -14.10
CA ASP A 291 -16.73 4.77 -12.81
C ASP A 291 -15.39 4.32 -12.21
N GLU A 292 -14.50 5.26 -11.96
CA GLU A 292 -13.20 5.00 -11.35
C GLU A 292 -13.12 5.41 -9.88
N VAL A 293 -13.91 6.39 -9.44
CA VAL A 293 -13.88 6.93 -8.07
C VAL A 293 -14.99 6.31 -7.25
N LEU A 294 -14.66 5.22 -6.54
CA LEU A 294 -15.60 4.37 -5.82
C LEU A 294 -15.35 4.40 -4.32
N SER A 295 -16.38 4.67 -3.54
CA SER A 295 -16.38 4.53 -2.08
C SER A 295 -16.26 3.06 -1.67
N MET A 296 -15.90 2.83 -0.38
CA MET A 296 -15.86 1.48 0.17
C MET A 296 -17.21 0.76 0.04
N ASP A 297 -18.33 1.44 0.27
CA ASP A 297 -19.68 0.86 0.17
C ASP A 297 -20.00 0.45 -1.27
N GLU A 298 -19.64 1.28 -2.25
CA GLU A 298 -19.81 0.95 -3.67
C GLU A 298 -18.91 -0.22 -4.07
N LEU A 299 -17.68 -0.28 -3.58
CA LEU A 299 -16.79 -1.41 -3.79
C LEU A 299 -17.39 -2.71 -3.22
N VAL A 300 -17.90 -2.69 -1.99
CA VAL A 300 -18.58 -3.84 -1.37
C VAL A 300 -19.78 -4.29 -2.19
N GLN A 301 -20.59 -3.35 -2.66
CA GLN A 301 -21.80 -3.68 -3.44
C GLN A 301 -21.50 -4.28 -4.81
N ARG A 302 -20.40 -3.89 -5.45
CA ARG A 302 -20.07 -4.28 -6.83
C ARG A 302 -19.08 -5.44 -6.92
N PHE A 303 -18.30 -5.68 -5.86
CA PHE A 303 -17.19 -6.64 -5.90
C PHE A 303 -17.66 -8.08 -6.07
N ASP A 304 -17.10 -8.78 -7.06
CA ASP A 304 -17.12 -10.24 -7.15
C ASP A 304 -15.81 -10.79 -7.72
N LEU A 305 -15.60 -12.09 -7.57
CA LEU A 305 -14.41 -12.77 -8.08
C LEU A 305 -14.47 -13.08 -9.57
N ASP A 306 -15.66 -13.09 -10.17
CA ASP A 306 -15.86 -13.44 -11.58
C ASP A 306 -15.31 -12.34 -12.51
N HIS A 307 -15.25 -11.10 -12.02
CA HIS A 307 -14.69 -9.96 -12.75
C HIS A 307 -13.18 -9.70 -12.43
N VAL A 308 -12.55 -10.60 -11.65
CA VAL A 308 -11.10 -10.53 -11.46
C VAL A 308 -10.37 -11.02 -12.70
N GLN A 309 -9.48 -10.20 -13.23
CA GLN A 309 -8.72 -10.50 -14.44
C GLN A 309 -7.70 -11.62 -14.19
N LYS A 310 -7.44 -12.45 -15.23
CA LYS A 310 -6.41 -13.49 -15.16
C LYS A 310 -5.00 -12.94 -15.39
N ALA A 311 -4.87 -11.89 -16.18
CA ALA A 311 -3.58 -11.26 -16.49
C ALA A 311 -3.04 -10.47 -15.30
N GLY A 312 -1.71 -10.38 -15.20
CA GLY A 312 -1.05 -9.54 -14.21
C GLY A 312 -1.47 -8.07 -14.35
N ALA A 313 -1.72 -7.41 -13.22
CA ALA A 313 -2.19 -6.03 -13.15
C ALA A 313 -0.99 -5.07 -13.06
N VAL A 314 -0.84 -4.16 -14.03
CA VAL A 314 0.24 -3.17 -14.01
C VAL A 314 -0.09 -2.06 -13.01
N PHE A 315 0.86 -1.79 -12.10
CA PHE A 315 0.77 -0.69 -11.16
C PHE A 315 1.13 0.63 -11.86
N ASP A 316 0.10 1.45 -12.10
CA ASP A 316 0.25 2.78 -12.68
C ASP A 316 0.21 3.85 -11.59
N ARG A 317 1.38 4.43 -11.29
CA ARG A 317 1.52 5.46 -10.26
C ARG A 317 0.81 6.76 -10.65
N GLN A 318 0.83 7.15 -11.93
CA GLN A 318 0.19 8.39 -12.37
C GLN A 318 -1.33 8.30 -12.19
N ARG A 319 -1.91 7.13 -12.49
CA ARG A 319 -3.32 6.87 -12.24
C ARG A 319 -3.66 6.91 -10.74
N LEU A 320 -2.79 6.38 -9.88
CA LEU A 320 -2.98 6.46 -8.43
C LEU A 320 -2.92 7.92 -7.93
N GLU A 321 -1.98 8.72 -8.41
CA GLU A 321 -1.88 10.16 -8.07
C GLU A 321 -3.10 10.94 -8.57
N TRP A 322 -3.57 10.67 -9.77
CA TRP A 322 -4.80 11.27 -10.29
C TRP A 322 -6.01 10.92 -9.42
N LEU A 323 -6.16 9.63 -9.09
CA LEU A 323 -7.25 9.16 -8.24
C LEU A 323 -7.19 9.79 -6.85
N ASN A 324 -5.99 9.93 -6.29
CA ASN A 324 -5.77 10.60 -5.00
C ASN A 324 -6.22 12.07 -5.05
N GLY A 325 -5.88 12.79 -6.13
CA GLY A 325 -6.36 14.15 -6.37
C GLY A 325 -7.90 14.22 -6.44
N GLN A 326 -8.56 13.23 -7.07
CA GLN A 326 -10.03 13.16 -7.10
C GLN A 326 -10.62 13.01 -5.68
N TRP A 327 -10.01 12.18 -4.84
CA TRP A 327 -10.43 12.00 -3.46
C TRP A 327 -10.15 13.23 -2.59
N ILE A 328 -9.01 13.92 -2.77
CA ILE A 328 -8.70 15.17 -2.07
C ILE A 328 -9.78 16.22 -2.37
N ARG A 329 -10.21 16.36 -3.62
CA ARG A 329 -11.26 17.33 -4.02
C ARG A 329 -12.62 17.06 -3.37
N LYS A 330 -12.91 15.80 -3.02
CA LYS A 330 -14.17 15.41 -2.35
C LYS A 330 -14.18 15.70 -0.85
N LEU A 331 -13.03 15.97 -0.23
CA LEU A 331 -12.96 16.20 1.21
C LEU A 331 -13.57 17.56 1.59
N ALA A 332 -14.32 17.59 2.69
CA ALA A 332 -14.69 18.84 3.29
C ALA A 332 -13.45 19.60 3.82
N PRO A 333 -13.43 20.93 3.81
CA PRO A 333 -12.25 21.71 4.25
C PRO A 333 -11.71 21.32 5.63
N ALA A 334 -12.58 21.05 6.61
CA ALA A 334 -12.18 20.63 7.94
C ALA A 334 -11.49 19.25 7.97
N ASP A 335 -11.97 18.31 7.14
CA ASP A 335 -11.35 16.98 7.01
C ASP A 335 -10.01 17.10 6.31
N LEU A 336 -9.90 17.93 5.27
CA LEU A 336 -8.64 18.15 4.58
C LEU A 336 -7.62 18.85 5.50
N LEU A 337 -8.04 19.83 6.31
CA LEU A 337 -7.20 20.44 7.34
C LEU A 337 -6.61 19.37 8.28
N THR A 338 -7.45 18.50 8.83
CA THR A 338 -7.00 17.43 9.74
C THR A 338 -5.93 16.53 9.09
N ARG A 339 -6.08 16.24 7.79
CA ARG A 339 -5.14 15.38 7.06
C ARG A 339 -3.87 16.11 6.61
N LEU A 340 -3.93 17.42 6.39
CA LEU A 340 -2.79 18.25 6.05
C LEU A 340 -1.92 18.61 7.28
N ARG A 341 -2.52 18.71 8.46
CA ARG A 341 -1.85 19.14 9.70
C ARG A 341 -0.52 18.42 9.93
N PRO A 342 -0.42 17.07 9.90
CA PRO A 342 0.86 16.38 10.12
C PRO A 342 1.97 16.82 9.14
N PHE A 343 1.63 17.11 7.87
CA PHE A 343 2.60 17.53 6.87
C PHE A 343 3.14 18.94 7.14
N TYR A 344 2.30 19.85 7.66
CA TYR A 344 2.75 21.18 8.08
C TYR A 344 3.59 21.12 9.35
N ASP A 345 3.26 20.27 10.32
CA ASP A 345 4.01 20.08 11.54
C ASP A 345 5.41 19.49 11.25
N ASP A 346 5.46 18.46 10.38
CA ASP A 346 6.72 17.88 9.90
C ASP A 346 7.56 18.93 9.15
N ALA A 347 6.94 19.73 8.28
CA ALA A 347 7.61 20.77 7.52
C ALA A 347 8.18 21.89 8.41
N ALA A 348 7.52 22.20 9.51
CA ALA A 348 8.04 23.15 10.50
C ALA A 348 9.21 22.54 11.29
N THR A 349 9.13 21.24 11.62
CA THR A 349 10.17 20.53 12.38
C THR A 349 11.45 20.37 11.58
N ASP A 350 11.34 20.04 10.29
CA ASP A 350 12.49 19.81 9.41
C ASP A 350 12.98 21.08 8.67
N GLY A 351 12.36 22.23 8.93
CA GLY A 351 12.77 23.53 8.41
C GLY A 351 12.37 23.82 6.96
N ARG A 352 11.46 23.03 6.38
CA ARG A 352 10.88 23.34 5.05
C ARG A 352 9.97 24.55 5.09
N ILE A 353 9.44 24.90 6.27
CA ILE A 353 8.76 26.17 6.54
C ILE A 353 9.41 26.85 7.73
N GLY A 354 9.45 28.21 7.75
CA GLY A 354 10.20 28.98 8.74
C GLY A 354 9.53 29.09 10.12
N ARG A 355 8.25 28.73 10.21
CA ARG A 355 7.47 28.71 11.46
C ARG A 355 6.33 27.72 11.38
N PRO A 356 5.80 27.25 12.53
CA PRO A 356 4.58 26.45 12.56
C PRO A 356 3.40 27.19 11.91
N ALA A 357 2.62 26.46 11.13
CA ALA A 357 1.36 26.95 10.57
C ALA A 357 0.23 26.81 11.60
N ARG A 358 -0.66 27.79 11.69
CA ARG A 358 -1.89 27.71 12.51
C ARG A 358 -3.02 27.08 11.68
N ASP A 359 -4.00 26.50 12.36
CA ASP A 359 -5.15 25.85 11.69
C ASP A 359 -5.93 26.81 10.82
N GLU A 360 -6.13 28.05 11.28
CA GLU A 360 -6.83 29.08 10.51
C GLU A 360 -6.08 29.45 9.22
N GLU A 361 -4.74 29.44 9.26
CA GLU A 361 -3.91 29.72 8.07
C GLU A 361 -4.01 28.58 7.06
N ILE A 362 -3.90 27.32 7.51
CA ILE A 362 -4.06 26.16 6.63
C ILE A 362 -5.46 26.14 6.04
N LEU A 363 -6.49 26.39 6.85
CA LEU A 363 -7.88 26.40 6.39
C LEU A 363 -8.11 27.48 5.32
N ALA A 364 -7.51 28.65 5.49
CA ALA A 364 -7.56 29.73 4.48
C ALA A 364 -6.84 29.38 3.17
N LEU A 365 -5.83 28.51 3.21
CA LEU A 365 -5.09 28.04 2.02
C LEU A 365 -5.83 26.93 1.27
N ILE A 366 -6.69 26.14 1.92
CA ILE A 366 -7.38 24.99 1.32
C ILE A 366 -8.06 25.35 -0.01
N PRO A 367 -8.89 26.43 -0.13
CA PRO A 367 -9.53 26.77 -1.39
C PRO A 367 -8.56 27.04 -2.55
N LEU A 368 -7.33 27.45 -2.23
CA LEU A 368 -6.32 27.75 -3.24
C LEU A 368 -5.56 26.52 -3.74
N ILE A 369 -5.49 25.45 -2.93
CA ILE A 369 -4.64 24.30 -3.20
C ILE A 369 -5.41 23.00 -3.46
N GLN A 370 -6.62 22.83 -2.93
CA GLN A 370 -7.36 21.57 -2.95
C GLN A 370 -7.53 21.00 -4.37
N GLU A 371 -7.82 21.85 -5.35
CA GLU A 371 -7.97 21.45 -6.76
C GLU A 371 -6.64 21.13 -7.45
N ARG A 372 -5.50 21.48 -6.83
CA ARG A 372 -4.17 21.49 -7.46
C ARG A 372 -3.22 20.44 -6.94
N ILE A 373 -3.45 19.93 -5.73
CA ILE A 373 -2.57 18.96 -5.09
C ILE A 373 -2.98 17.53 -5.45
N PRO A 374 -2.09 16.74 -6.07
CA PRO A 374 -2.31 15.30 -6.24
C PRO A 374 -2.00 14.51 -4.97
N LEU A 375 -1.18 15.03 -4.06
CA LEU A 375 -0.75 14.44 -2.80
C LEU A 375 -0.85 15.47 -1.68
N LEU A 376 -1.12 15.04 -0.44
CA LEU A 376 -1.15 15.94 0.71
C LEU A 376 0.19 16.65 0.93
N SER A 377 1.31 15.96 0.73
CA SER A 377 2.66 16.54 0.85
C SER A 377 2.92 17.68 -0.15
N SER A 378 2.24 17.66 -1.30
CA SER A 378 2.37 18.71 -2.31
C SER A 378 1.87 20.07 -1.84
N ALA A 379 1.01 20.11 -0.81
CA ALA A 379 0.53 21.34 -0.20
C ALA A 379 1.69 22.20 0.32
N ILE A 380 2.68 21.57 0.95
CA ILE A 380 3.84 22.29 1.51
C ILE A 380 4.60 23.01 0.40
N THR A 381 4.91 22.31 -0.69
CA THR A 381 5.63 22.89 -1.82
C THR A 381 4.88 24.06 -2.46
N LEU A 382 3.53 24.04 -2.45
CA LEU A 382 2.73 25.13 -3.00
C LEU A 382 2.57 26.30 -2.04
N THR A 383 2.78 26.14 -0.73
CA THR A 383 2.39 27.11 0.28
C THR A 383 3.50 27.53 1.25
N ASP A 384 4.71 26.93 1.19
CA ASP A 384 5.80 27.22 2.12
C ASP A 384 6.15 28.72 2.20
N PHE A 385 6.02 29.44 1.09
CA PHE A 385 6.29 30.89 1.04
C PHE A 385 5.36 31.73 1.94
N PHE A 386 4.22 31.20 2.39
CA PHE A 386 3.37 31.87 3.38
C PHE A 386 3.97 31.83 4.79
N PHE A 387 4.90 30.96 5.04
CA PHE A 387 5.46 30.67 6.36
C PHE A 387 6.96 31.02 6.44
N THR A 388 7.50 31.71 5.46
CA THR A 388 8.90 32.17 5.40
C THR A 388 8.96 33.70 5.27
N ASP A 389 10.03 34.32 5.76
CA ASP A 389 10.22 35.77 5.68
C ASP A 389 10.44 36.29 4.25
N GLY A 390 10.50 35.38 3.26
CA GLY A 390 10.62 35.69 1.84
C GLY A 390 11.99 36.25 1.47
N ALA A 391 12.93 35.40 1.11
CA ALA A 391 14.15 35.86 0.45
C ALA A 391 13.79 36.45 -0.93
N ALA A 392 14.35 37.61 -1.27
CA ALA A 392 14.21 38.15 -2.61
C ALA A 392 14.83 37.17 -3.63
N PRO A 393 14.07 36.75 -4.65
CA PRO A 393 14.57 35.84 -5.68
C PRO A 393 15.71 36.49 -6.45
N ASP A 394 16.48 35.69 -7.18
CA ASP A 394 17.53 36.21 -8.05
C ASP A 394 16.96 37.03 -9.23
N VAL A 395 17.78 37.90 -9.79
CA VAL A 395 17.39 38.82 -10.88
C VAL A 395 16.87 38.07 -12.12
N ALA A 396 17.45 36.92 -12.42
CA ALA A 396 17.08 36.11 -13.59
C ALA A 396 15.66 35.52 -13.42
N THR A 397 15.32 35.03 -12.23
CA THR A 397 13.99 34.54 -11.92
C THR A 397 12.94 35.64 -11.85
N LEU A 398 13.31 36.84 -11.34
CA LEU A 398 12.44 38.01 -11.29
C LEU A 398 12.08 38.55 -12.68
N THR A 399 12.99 38.39 -13.67
CA THR A 399 12.84 38.97 -15.00
C THR A 399 12.08 38.03 -15.93
N PRO A 400 10.85 38.38 -16.36
CA PRO A 400 10.13 37.61 -17.36
C PRO A 400 10.91 37.45 -18.66
N LYS A 401 10.79 36.31 -19.34
CA LYS A 401 11.58 35.99 -20.56
C LYS A 401 11.56 37.04 -21.67
N ARG A 402 10.54 37.89 -21.69
CA ARG A 402 10.34 38.94 -22.74
C ARG A 402 10.78 40.32 -22.29
N TRP A 403 11.21 40.47 -21.04
CA TRP A 403 11.61 41.71 -20.44
C TRP A 403 13.10 41.73 -20.13
N ASP A 404 13.61 42.93 -19.95
CA ASP A 404 14.90 43.19 -19.35
C ASP A 404 14.73 43.60 -17.87
N VAL A 405 15.85 43.78 -17.20
CA VAL A 405 15.91 44.21 -15.79
C VAL A 405 15.26 45.61 -15.61
N ALA A 406 15.51 46.54 -16.53
CA ALA A 406 14.99 47.89 -16.44
C ALA A 406 13.46 47.90 -16.56
N THR A 407 12.89 47.16 -17.51
CA THR A 407 11.44 47.03 -17.70
C THR A 407 10.79 46.36 -16.49
N THR A 408 11.43 45.31 -15.92
CA THR A 408 10.93 44.62 -14.74
C THR A 408 10.91 45.55 -13.53
N LEU A 409 11.99 46.29 -13.30
CA LEU A 409 12.08 47.29 -12.24
C LEU A 409 10.97 48.36 -12.37
N ALA A 410 10.83 48.98 -13.53
CA ALA A 410 9.80 49.98 -13.77
C ALA A 410 8.38 49.42 -13.53
N ALA A 411 8.14 48.18 -13.94
CA ALA A 411 6.85 47.52 -13.74
C ALA A 411 6.53 47.25 -12.27
N LEU A 412 7.50 46.77 -11.47
CA LEU A 412 7.29 46.56 -10.03
C LEU A 412 7.10 47.90 -9.29
N GLU A 413 7.87 48.95 -9.65
CA GLU A 413 7.73 50.29 -9.06
C GLU A 413 6.36 50.90 -9.37
N ALA A 414 5.86 50.76 -10.60
CA ALA A 414 4.54 51.25 -10.99
C ALA A 414 3.38 50.45 -10.35
N ALA A 415 3.55 49.13 -10.15
CA ALA A 415 2.53 48.27 -9.56
C ALA A 415 2.43 48.44 -8.05
N ARG A 416 3.54 48.69 -7.36
CA ARG A 416 3.61 48.79 -5.90
C ARG A 416 2.55 49.69 -5.24
N PRO A 417 2.39 50.99 -5.65
CA PRO A 417 1.37 51.86 -5.05
C PRO A 417 -0.05 51.34 -5.29
N ARG A 418 -0.33 50.77 -6.47
CA ARG A 418 -1.64 50.21 -6.81
C ARG A 418 -1.99 49.02 -5.90
N ILE A 419 -0.99 48.21 -5.58
CA ILE A 419 -1.13 47.07 -4.65
C ILE A 419 -1.37 47.57 -3.21
N ALA A 420 -0.62 48.63 -2.80
CA ALA A 420 -0.79 49.24 -1.49
C ALA A 420 -2.20 49.81 -1.26
N ASP A 421 -2.79 50.38 -2.31
CA ASP A 421 -4.13 50.96 -2.25
C ASP A 421 -5.25 49.90 -2.28
N ALA A 422 -5.00 48.77 -2.98
CA ALA A 422 -6.01 47.74 -3.20
C ALA A 422 -6.06 46.67 -2.10
N ILE A 423 -4.96 46.40 -1.38
CA ILE A 423 -4.91 45.45 -0.27
C ILE A 423 -5.07 46.25 1.03
N GLY A 424 -6.24 46.16 1.69
CA GLY A 424 -6.53 46.85 2.95
C GLY A 424 -5.71 46.30 4.12
N GLU A 425 -5.63 47.09 5.22
CA GLU A 425 -5.09 46.61 6.50
C GLU A 425 -6.11 45.65 7.15
N GLY A 426 -5.78 44.37 7.23
CA GLY A 426 -6.61 43.33 7.86
C GLY A 426 -7.41 42.46 6.87
N ASP A 427 -7.29 42.63 5.58
CA ASP A 427 -7.95 41.79 4.56
C ASP A 427 -7.26 40.45 4.42
N ALA A 428 -7.52 39.54 5.38
CA ALA A 428 -7.31 38.10 5.23
C ALA A 428 -8.57 37.41 4.66
N VAL A 429 -9.44 38.13 3.97
CA VAL A 429 -10.75 37.63 3.51
C VAL A 429 -10.81 37.48 2.00
N LEU A 430 -10.73 36.24 1.59
CA LEU A 430 -11.46 35.44 0.58
C LEU A 430 -11.81 36.05 -0.80
N LEU A 431 -11.24 35.42 -1.83
CA LEU A 431 -11.86 35.01 -3.10
C LEU A 431 -13.10 35.81 -3.55
N HIS A 432 -12.88 36.87 -4.30
CA HIS A 432 -13.90 37.42 -5.17
C HIS A 432 -13.54 37.18 -6.64
N ALA A 433 -14.46 36.65 -7.41
CA ALA A 433 -14.29 36.36 -8.83
C ALA A 433 -13.91 37.60 -9.66
N ASP A 434 -14.19 38.81 -9.14
CA ASP A 434 -13.85 40.10 -9.73
C ASP A 434 -12.95 40.89 -8.78
N ASP A 435 -11.67 40.48 -8.65
CA ASP A 435 -10.70 41.22 -7.85
C ASP A 435 -10.37 42.58 -8.45
N PRO A 436 -10.69 43.70 -7.77
CA PRO A 436 -10.35 45.05 -8.26
C PRO A 436 -8.86 45.25 -8.53
N LEU A 437 -7.98 44.52 -7.78
CA LEU A 437 -6.54 44.59 -7.98
C LEU A 437 -6.13 44.01 -9.34
N GLU A 438 -6.74 42.89 -9.78
CA GLU A 438 -6.45 42.34 -11.11
C GLU A 438 -6.83 43.33 -12.20
N GLY A 439 -8.00 43.91 -12.15
CA GLY A 439 -8.46 44.94 -13.10
C GLY A 439 -7.53 46.16 -13.14
N THR A 440 -7.14 46.64 -11.96
CA THR A 440 -6.21 47.79 -11.81
C THR A 440 -4.84 47.50 -12.44
N LEU A 441 -4.29 46.30 -12.21
CA LEU A 441 -2.99 45.90 -12.74
C LEU A 441 -3.04 45.57 -14.24
N ARG A 442 -4.18 45.11 -14.77
CA ARG A 442 -4.39 44.97 -16.22
C ARG A 442 -4.41 46.34 -16.92
N ALA A 443 -5.12 47.30 -16.36
CA ALA A 443 -5.14 48.66 -16.87
C ALA A 443 -3.75 49.33 -16.81
N LEU A 444 -2.98 49.09 -15.75
CA LEU A 444 -1.59 49.54 -15.63
C LEU A 444 -0.72 48.95 -16.75
N ALA A 445 -0.83 47.66 -17.00
CA ALA A 445 -0.06 47.00 -18.05
C ALA A 445 -0.40 47.54 -19.42
N GLU A 446 -1.67 47.76 -19.71
CA GLU A 446 -2.14 48.37 -20.97
C GLU A 446 -1.60 49.78 -21.16
N ALA A 447 -1.66 50.64 -20.13
CA ALA A 447 -1.16 52.00 -20.16
C ALA A 447 0.34 52.11 -20.47
N HIS A 448 1.11 51.09 -20.12
CA HIS A 448 2.56 51.01 -20.36
C HIS A 448 2.94 50.14 -21.57
N GLY A 449 1.97 49.58 -22.30
CA GLY A 449 2.22 48.68 -23.43
C GLY A 449 2.80 47.32 -23.02
N TRP A 450 2.66 46.91 -21.75
CA TRP A 450 3.14 45.64 -21.24
C TRP A 450 2.09 44.54 -21.45
N LYS A 451 2.54 43.29 -21.61
CA LYS A 451 1.62 42.15 -21.53
C LYS A 451 1.28 41.89 -20.06
N SER A 452 -0.01 41.84 -19.72
CA SER A 452 -0.46 41.58 -18.35
C SER A 452 0.13 40.29 -17.76
N GLY A 453 0.33 39.23 -18.60
CA GLY A 453 0.95 37.99 -18.15
C GLY A 453 2.40 38.13 -17.71
N ASP A 454 3.18 39.02 -18.34
CA ASP A 454 4.57 39.27 -17.93
C ASP A 454 4.60 40.08 -16.62
N LEU A 455 3.73 41.13 -16.48
CA LEU A 455 3.57 41.84 -15.20
C LEU A 455 3.15 40.91 -14.06
N PHE A 456 2.16 40.06 -14.30
CA PHE A 456 1.71 39.11 -13.26
C PHE A 456 2.77 38.06 -12.91
N MET A 457 3.62 37.68 -13.87
CA MET A 457 4.75 36.80 -13.60
C MET A 457 5.81 37.48 -12.71
N ALA A 458 6.18 38.73 -13.05
CA ALA A 458 7.11 39.49 -12.22
C ALA A 458 6.59 39.70 -10.79
N LEU A 459 5.31 40.05 -10.64
CA LEU A 459 4.66 40.21 -9.34
C LEU A 459 4.57 38.88 -8.57
N ARG A 460 4.27 37.77 -9.27
CA ARG A 460 4.25 36.45 -8.66
C ARG A 460 5.60 36.08 -8.07
N VAL A 461 6.66 36.23 -8.85
CA VAL A 461 8.02 35.94 -8.38
C VAL A 461 8.44 36.87 -7.26
N ALA A 462 8.13 38.19 -7.38
CA ALA A 462 8.43 39.15 -6.33
C ALA A 462 7.73 38.83 -5.01
N ALA A 463 6.44 38.47 -5.03
CA ALA A 463 5.66 38.21 -3.84
C ALA A 463 5.92 36.81 -3.21
N THR A 464 6.27 35.79 -4.04
CA THR A 464 6.30 34.40 -3.61
C THR A 464 7.66 33.72 -3.78
N GLY A 465 8.59 34.31 -4.53
CA GLY A 465 9.87 33.70 -4.91
C GLY A 465 9.76 32.63 -6.02
N ARG A 466 8.60 32.44 -6.65
CA ARG A 466 8.34 31.30 -7.54
C ARG A 466 7.55 31.68 -8.80
N THR A 467 7.76 30.93 -9.86
CA THR A 467 7.03 31.08 -11.12
C THR A 467 5.69 30.34 -11.15
N ALA A 468 5.53 29.29 -10.30
CA ALA A 468 4.32 28.49 -10.16
C ALA A 468 3.84 28.49 -8.70
N THR A 469 2.62 28.98 -8.47
CA THR A 469 2.00 29.14 -7.15
C THR A 469 0.49 28.96 -7.27
N PRO A 470 -0.26 28.95 -6.17
CA PRO A 470 -1.70 29.18 -6.18
C PRO A 470 -2.05 30.52 -6.88
N PRO A 471 -3.32 30.86 -7.10
CA PRO A 471 -3.71 32.11 -7.78
C PRO A 471 -3.02 33.30 -7.15
N LEU A 472 -2.46 34.20 -8.02
CA LEU A 472 -1.59 35.28 -7.57
C LEU A 472 -2.28 36.24 -6.62
N PHE A 473 -3.44 36.74 -6.99
CA PHE A 473 -4.13 37.78 -6.22
C PHE A 473 -4.64 37.26 -4.88
N ASP A 474 -5.20 36.07 -4.86
CA ASP A 474 -5.59 35.41 -3.63
C ASP A 474 -4.40 35.15 -2.71
N SER A 475 -3.26 34.70 -3.29
CA SER A 475 -2.02 34.53 -2.53
C SER A 475 -1.52 35.82 -1.91
N MET A 476 -1.59 36.95 -2.66
CA MET A 476 -1.19 38.25 -2.15
C MET A 476 -2.11 38.73 -1.03
N ARG A 477 -3.41 38.52 -1.13
CA ARG A 477 -4.36 38.86 -0.06
C ARG A 477 -4.09 38.05 1.24
N LEU A 478 -3.88 36.73 1.11
CA LEU A 478 -3.56 35.89 2.26
C LEU A 478 -2.20 36.21 2.89
N LEU A 479 -1.20 36.61 2.10
CA LEU A 479 0.07 37.11 2.62
C LEU A 479 -0.12 38.41 3.41
N GLY A 480 -1.09 39.22 3.03
CA GLY A 480 -1.37 40.51 3.63
C GLY A 480 -0.48 41.63 3.07
N ARG A 481 -1.01 42.89 3.18
CA ARG A 481 -0.39 44.11 2.63
C ARG A 481 1.08 44.28 3.02
N ALA A 482 1.37 44.19 4.31
CA ALA A 482 2.71 44.44 4.84
C ALA A 482 3.75 43.46 4.25
N ALA A 483 3.45 42.15 4.22
CA ALA A 483 4.36 41.14 3.70
C ALA A 483 4.54 41.30 2.16
N VAL A 484 3.45 41.52 1.43
CA VAL A 484 3.51 41.72 -0.03
C VAL A 484 4.36 42.94 -0.41
N LEU A 485 4.13 44.07 0.24
CA LEU A 485 4.90 45.28 -0.04
C LEU A 485 6.38 45.12 0.34
N ALA A 486 6.68 44.56 1.49
CA ALA A 486 8.07 44.28 1.90
C ALA A 486 8.81 43.38 0.88
N ARG A 487 8.14 42.33 0.35
CA ARG A 487 8.71 41.44 -0.66
C ARG A 487 8.91 42.12 -2.02
N ILE A 488 7.95 42.94 -2.46
CA ILE A 488 8.08 43.74 -3.68
C ILE A 488 9.23 44.76 -3.53
N ASP A 489 9.34 45.41 -2.37
CA ASP A 489 10.44 46.38 -2.09
C ASP A 489 11.81 45.67 -2.11
N ALA A 490 11.90 44.45 -1.54
CA ALA A 490 13.11 43.64 -1.60
C ALA A 490 13.46 43.23 -3.06
N ALA A 491 12.45 42.89 -3.87
CA ALA A 491 12.66 42.57 -5.28
C ALA A 491 13.12 43.79 -6.08
N ILE A 492 12.53 44.98 -5.83
CA ILE A 492 12.97 46.28 -6.44
C ILE A 492 14.42 46.58 -6.06
N ALA A 493 14.77 46.42 -4.77
CA ALA A 493 16.13 46.63 -4.30
C ALA A 493 17.13 45.71 -4.99
N ARG A 494 16.74 44.44 -5.18
CA ARG A 494 17.57 43.42 -5.86
C ARG A 494 17.79 43.71 -7.34
N LEU A 495 16.80 44.32 -8.02
CA LEU A 495 16.90 44.72 -9.45
C LEU A 495 17.73 46.01 -9.64
N ARG A 496 17.85 46.82 -8.58
CA ARG A 496 18.67 48.05 -8.61
C ARG A 496 20.16 47.81 -8.40
N GLY A 497 20.55 46.61 -7.87
CA GLY A 497 21.92 46.21 -7.55
C GLY A 497 22.12 46.22 -6.06
#